data_6d97410d8991bd83df714607a83edbf3
#
_entry.id   6d97410d8991bd83df714607a83edbf3
#
_cell.length_a   1.000
_cell.length_b   1.000
_cell.length_c   1.000
_cell.angle_alpha   90.00
_cell.angle_beta   90.00
_cell.angle_gamma   90.00
#
_symmetry.space_group_name_H-M   'P 1'
#
loop_
_entity.id
_entity.type
_entity.pdbx_description
1 polymer ?
#
loop_
_entity_poly.entity_id
_entity_poly.type
_entity_poly.pdbx_seq_one_letter_code
_entity_poly.pdbx_strand_id
1 'polypeptide(L)'
;MLGQRWRAAAVLSLSIGMAATATAVPAKGADSKVDGVAIAAAPMSDAEARKLAAQVKKETLHAWSHYERDAWGHDELKPLSRQPRDWYGESLLMTPVDALDTLMIMGLNKEADKARALIDSKLSFDKDLYVKNFEITIRLLGGLLSAHEISGDPRLLALAQDLGNRLLPAFNSPTGLPYVFVNLRTGKVRGVQSNPAETGTLLLEFGKLSKLTGNPVYYEKAKRALVETYRRRSVIGLVGDGIDVETGKWISRESHISGGVDSYYEYLWKCWKMFGDRDCLDMWNHSIAAINQYLADEPRGELWYGQADMDTGKRTGTQYGALDAFFPAVLAFSGDIKRARALQASSFKMWNLNGIEPDGLDYQGLKVVAPGYPLRPEIVESTYYLYHLTGDPQYRLMGRSLWRDFIDRKSVV
;
A
#
# COMPACT_ATOMS: atom_id res chain seq x y z
N MET A 1 20.65 28.59 -0.71
CA MET A 1 20.23 27.81 0.46
C MET A 1 18.93 27.06 0.16
N LEU A 2 18.88 26.25 -0.90
CA LEU A 2 17.67 25.50 -1.35
C LEU A 2 17.92 24.00 -1.50
N GLY A 3 19.06 23.51 -1.00
CA GLY A 3 19.52 22.14 -1.24
C GLY A 3 19.31 21.10 -0.12
N GLN A 4 18.74 21.47 1.03
CA GLN A 4 18.71 20.55 2.21
C GLN A 4 17.32 20.10 2.66
N ARG A 5 16.23 20.58 2.06
CA ARG A 5 14.87 20.25 2.54
C ARG A 5 14.23 18.99 1.90
N TRP A 6 14.86 18.36 0.94
CA TRP A 6 14.30 17.18 0.24
C TRP A 6 14.70 15.82 0.83
N ARG A 7 15.48 15.81 1.92
CA ARG A 7 15.97 14.55 2.50
C ARG A 7 15.00 13.86 3.48
N ALA A 8 13.99 14.54 3.96
CA ALA A 8 13.07 13.99 4.97
C ALA A 8 11.92 13.17 4.39
N ALA A 9 11.43 13.51 3.20
CA ALA A 9 10.28 12.82 2.58
C ALA A 9 10.62 11.42 2.00
N ALA A 10 11.89 11.03 2.02
CA ALA A 10 12.35 9.75 1.45
C ALA A 10 12.40 8.58 2.44
N VAL A 11 11.85 8.71 3.63
CA VAL A 11 12.08 7.72 4.72
C VAL A 11 11.05 6.59 4.73
N LEU A 12 9.91 6.74 4.09
CA LEU A 12 9.10 5.57 3.66
C LEU A 12 9.42 5.14 2.22
N SER A 13 10.14 5.95 1.46
CA SER A 13 10.74 5.62 0.18
C SER A 13 12.27 5.68 0.29
N LEU A 14 12.92 4.55 0.49
CA LEU A 14 14.35 4.23 0.34
C LEU A 14 15.27 5.37 -0.17
N SER A 15 16.03 5.99 0.72
CA SER A 15 17.26 6.70 0.35
C SER A 15 18.44 5.70 0.32
N ILE A 16 18.78 5.21 -0.86
CA ILE A 16 20.10 4.60 -1.14
C ILE A 16 20.91 5.65 -1.86
N GLY A 17 21.80 6.33 -1.15
CA GLY A 17 22.89 7.07 -1.75
C GLY A 17 23.97 6.09 -2.24
N MET A 18 23.95 5.74 -3.52
CA MET A 18 25.15 5.31 -4.25
C MET A 18 25.47 6.38 -5.27
N ALA A 19 26.58 7.08 -5.04
CA ALA A 19 27.18 7.91 -6.06
C ALA A 19 27.76 6.97 -7.14
N ALA A 20 26.99 6.79 -8.23
CA ALA A 20 27.52 6.25 -9.47
C ALA A 20 27.61 7.41 -10.46
N THR A 21 28.82 7.78 -10.84
CA THR A 21 29.09 8.64 -11.97
C THR A 21 28.61 7.94 -13.24
N ALA A 22 27.42 8.29 -13.71
CA ALA A 22 26.91 7.81 -15.00
C ALA A 22 27.43 8.72 -16.10
N THR A 23 28.35 8.22 -16.88
CA THR A 23 28.69 8.77 -18.21
C THR A 23 27.45 8.60 -19.12
N ALA A 24 26.98 9.72 -19.63
CA ALA A 24 25.84 9.74 -20.55
C ALA A 24 26.24 9.09 -21.88
N VAL A 25 25.57 7.95 -22.21
CA VAL A 25 25.60 7.37 -23.56
C VAL A 25 24.42 8.00 -24.34
N PRO A 26 24.63 8.52 -25.54
CA PRO A 26 23.53 9.10 -26.33
C PRO A 26 22.58 7.99 -26.78
N ALA A 27 21.31 8.13 -26.45
CA ALA A 27 20.24 7.22 -26.87
C ALA A 27 20.02 7.38 -28.37
N LYS A 28 20.37 6.36 -29.13
CA LYS A 28 19.81 6.11 -30.48
C LYS A 28 18.32 5.82 -30.33
N GLY A 29 17.49 6.56 -31.09
CA GLY A 29 16.06 6.34 -31.15
C GLY A 29 15.76 4.86 -31.47
N ALA A 30 15.13 4.19 -30.52
CA ALA A 30 14.53 2.88 -30.68
C ALA A 30 13.01 3.06 -30.55
N ASP A 31 12.29 2.61 -31.57
CA ASP A 31 10.85 2.44 -31.53
C ASP A 31 10.48 1.60 -30.31
N SER A 32 9.95 2.22 -29.28
CA SER A 32 9.48 1.52 -28.09
C SER A 32 8.09 0.97 -28.34
N LYS A 33 8.04 -0.20 -28.93
CA LYS A 33 6.87 -1.05 -28.85
C LYS A 33 6.91 -1.77 -27.49
N VAL A 34 6.12 -1.32 -26.53
CA VAL A 34 5.67 -2.16 -25.44
C VAL A 34 4.57 -3.05 -26.04
N ASP A 35 4.72 -4.37 -25.95
CA ASP A 35 3.86 -5.35 -26.58
C ASP A 35 2.37 -5.06 -26.30
N GLY A 36 1.68 -4.54 -27.31
CA GLY A 36 0.23 -4.46 -27.38
C GLY A 36 -0.47 -3.15 -27.07
N VAL A 37 0.14 -2.18 -26.38
CA VAL A 37 -0.48 -0.87 -26.12
C VAL A 37 0.44 0.24 -26.61
N ALA A 38 0.18 0.75 -27.81
CA ALA A 38 0.89 1.90 -28.36
C ALA A 38 0.44 3.17 -27.63
N ILE A 39 1.23 3.67 -26.69
CA ILE A 39 1.09 5.04 -26.21
C ILE A 39 1.77 5.94 -27.26
N ALA A 40 1.08 6.19 -28.35
CA ALA A 40 1.50 7.10 -29.40
C ALA A 40 1.30 8.55 -28.94
N ALA A 41 2.21 9.07 -28.13
CA ALA A 41 2.17 10.45 -27.70
C ALA A 41 3.59 11.01 -27.58
N ALA A 42 3.77 12.29 -27.91
CA ALA A 42 5.01 13.00 -27.69
C ALA A 42 5.42 12.92 -26.19
N PRO A 43 6.72 12.85 -25.86
CA PRO A 43 7.20 12.88 -24.50
C PRO A 43 6.61 14.05 -23.71
N MET A 44 6.22 13.81 -22.45
CA MET A 44 5.69 14.87 -21.59
C MET A 44 6.78 15.90 -21.29
N SER A 45 6.52 17.16 -21.61
CA SER A 45 7.41 18.27 -21.23
C SER A 45 7.34 18.55 -19.73
N ASP A 46 8.39 19.17 -19.18
CA ASP A 46 8.38 19.58 -17.76
C ASP A 46 7.33 20.66 -17.47
N ALA A 47 6.99 21.49 -18.45
CA ALA A 47 5.89 22.45 -18.32
C ALA A 47 4.54 21.76 -18.19
N GLU A 48 4.29 20.73 -19.00
CA GLU A 48 3.08 19.89 -18.89
C GLU A 48 3.04 19.15 -17.54
N ALA A 49 4.15 18.56 -17.11
CA ALA A 49 4.23 17.88 -15.82
C ALA A 49 3.90 18.81 -14.64
N ARG A 50 4.45 20.03 -14.64
CA ARG A 50 4.11 21.04 -13.62
C ARG A 50 2.64 21.44 -13.66
N LYS A 51 2.05 21.57 -14.85
CA LYS A 51 0.60 21.84 -14.99
C LYS A 51 -0.25 20.72 -14.42
N LEU A 52 0.09 19.47 -14.69
CA LEU A 52 -0.62 18.31 -14.14
C LEU A 52 -0.47 18.23 -12.62
N ALA A 53 0.73 18.43 -12.07
CA ALA A 53 0.96 18.49 -10.63
C ALA A 53 0.12 19.58 -9.95
N ALA A 54 -0.01 20.76 -10.57
CA ALA A 54 -0.87 21.81 -10.06
C ALA A 54 -2.38 21.42 -10.09
N GLN A 55 -2.81 20.68 -11.11
CA GLN A 55 -4.16 20.13 -11.17
C GLN A 55 -4.40 19.11 -10.06
N VAL A 56 -3.49 18.16 -9.86
CA VAL A 56 -3.56 17.18 -8.76
C VAL A 56 -3.71 17.90 -7.42
N LYS A 57 -2.86 18.90 -7.15
CA LYS A 57 -2.95 19.71 -5.94
C LYS A 57 -4.29 20.40 -5.78
N LYS A 58 -4.85 20.95 -6.86
CA LYS A 58 -6.17 21.59 -6.86
C LYS A 58 -7.30 20.61 -6.53
N GLU A 59 -7.26 19.40 -7.09
CA GLU A 59 -8.28 18.39 -6.82
C GLU A 59 -8.16 17.81 -5.41
N THR A 60 -6.94 17.67 -4.89
CA THR A 60 -6.72 17.32 -3.48
C THR A 60 -7.33 18.37 -2.55
N LEU A 61 -7.10 19.65 -2.82
CA LEU A 61 -7.73 20.74 -2.06
C LEU A 61 -9.25 20.75 -2.19
N HIS A 62 -9.79 20.40 -3.36
CA HIS A 62 -11.23 20.26 -3.55
C HIS A 62 -11.79 19.17 -2.63
N ALA A 63 -11.24 17.97 -2.67
CA ALA A 63 -11.68 16.87 -1.81
C ALA A 63 -11.51 17.21 -0.32
N TRP A 64 -10.34 17.75 0.07
CA TRP A 64 -10.07 18.16 1.45
C TRP A 64 -11.03 19.23 1.97
N SER A 65 -11.36 20.25 1.16
CA SER A 65 -12.28 21.31 1.57
C SER A 65 -13.71 20.79 1.82
N HIS A 66 -14.13 19.75 1.09
CA HIS A 66 -15.40 19.08 1.35
C HIS A 66 -15.38 18.28 2.64
N TYR A 67 -14.28 17.58 2.93
CA TYR A 67 -14.10 16.94 4.23
C TYR A 67 -14.11 17.96 5.38
N GLU A 68 -13.35 19.06 5.25
CA GLU A 68 -13.36 20.13 6.27
C GLU A 68 -14.76 20.72 6.52
N ARG A 69 -15.56 20.86 5.47
CA ARG A 69 -16.88 21.45 5.57
C ARG A 69 -17.93 20.50 6.16
N ASP A 70 -17.90 19.23 5.73
CA ASP A 70 -19.02 18.31 5.91
C ASP A 70 -18.73 17.19 6.93
N ALA A 71 -17.44 16.95 7.29
CA ALA A 71 -17.03 15.85 8.17
C ALA A 71 -15.85 16.19 9.11
N TRP A 72 -15.55 17.48 9.35
CA TRP A 72 -14.42 17.86 10.17
C TRP A 72 -14.48 17.28 11.59
N GLY A 73 -13.43 16.55 11.96
CA GLY A 73 -13.35 15.90 13.26
C GLY A 73 -13.97 14.50 13.32
N HIS A 74 -14.44 13.99 12.21
CA HIS A 74 -14.91 12.61 12.02
C HIS A 74 -13.91 11.79 11.20
N ASP A 75 -14.09 10.46 11.17
CA ASP A 75 -13.16 9.56 10.50
C ASP A 75 -13.21 9.70 8.97
N GLU A 76 -14.38 9.89 8.39
CA GLU A 76 -14.52 10.03 6.94
C GLU A 76 -15.74 10.86 6.51
N LEU A 77 -15.71 11.34 5.28
CA LEU A 77 -16.84 11.92 4.58
C LEU A 77 -17.48 10.88 3.66
N LYS A 78 -18.79 10.69 3.76
CA LYS A 78 -19.59 10.03 2.72
C LYS A 78 -19.90 11.04 1.62
N PRO A 79 -19.22 11.01 0.46
CA PRO A 79 -19.26 12.12 -0.49
C PRO A 79 -20.64 12.35 -1.12
N LEU A 80 -21.41 11.29 -1.39
CA LEU A 80 -22.74 11.41 -2.01
C LEU A 80 -23.78 12.01 -1.07
N SER A 81 -23.80 11.58 0.20
CA SER A 81 -24.76 12.07 1.19
C SER A 81 -24.29 13.32 1.93
N ARG A 82 -23.00 13.67 1.82
CA ARG A 82 -22.33 14.75 2.57
C ARG A 82 -22.47 14.58 4.08
N GLN A 83 -22.47 13.33 4.55
CA GLN A 83 -22.59 13.01 5.96
C GLN A 83 -21.26 12.49 6.51
N PRO A 84 -20.89 12.84 7.74
CA PRO A 84 -19.75 12.24 8.41
C PRO A 84 -20.02 10.77 8.74
N ARG A 85 -18.95 10.01 8.93
CA ARG A 85 -18.99 8.65 9.46
C ARG A 85 -17.78 8.41 10.34
N ASP A 86 -18.00 7.69 11.44
CA ASP A 86 -16.96 7.16 12.31
C ASP A 86 -16.94 5.64 12.16
N TRP A 87 -15.77 5.06 11.94
CA TRP A 87 -15.63 3.65 11.58
C TRP A 87 -16.04 2.70 12.70
N TYR A 88 -15.79 3.11 13.95
CA TYR A 88 -16.01 2.29 15.13
C TYR A 88 -17.03 2.87 16.11
N GLY A 89 -17.83 3.85 15.67
CA GLY A 89 -18.89 4.49 16.47
C GLY A 89 -18.46 5.76 17.19
N GLU A 90 -17.16 5.98 17.37
CA GLU A 90 -16.57 7.25 17.82
C GLU A 90 -15.39 7.59 16.92
N SER A 91 -15.16 8.87 16.67
CA SER A 91 -14.06 9.30 15.80
C SER A 91 -12.68 8.96 16.40
N LEU A 92 -11.81 8.45 15.54
CA LEU A 92 -10.38 8.31 15.75
C LEU A 92 -9.58 9.29 14.89
N LEU A 93 -10.26 10.26 14.28
CA LEU A 93 -9.68 11.25 13.34
C LEU A 93 -8.93 10.57 12.18
N MET A 94 -9.52 9.50 11.61
CA MET A 94 -8.87 8.68 10.58
C MET A 94 -8.36 9.54 9.43
N THR A 95 -9.23 10.28 8.75
CA THR A 95 -8.84 11.14 7.61
C THR A 95 -7.80 12.20 7.99
N PRO A 96 -7.93 12.96 9.10
CA PRO A 96 -6.90 13.92 9.49
C PRO A 96 -5.52 13.31 9.74
N VAL A 97 -5.44 12.11 10.32
CA VAL A 97 -4.17 11.44 10.60
C VAL A 97 -3.58 10.82 9.33
N ASP A 98 -4.41 10.09 8.59
CA ASP A 98 -3.98 9.33 7.39
C ASP A 98 -3.58 10.25 6.22
N ALA A 99 -4.18 11.46 6.15
CA ALA A 99 -3.85 12.43 5.11
C ALA A 99 -2.74 13.44 5.51
N LEU A 100 -2.31 13.47 6.77
CA LEU A 100 -1.45 14.55 7.28
C LEU A 100 -0.11 14.64 6.54
N ASP A 101 0.56 13.53 6.33
CA ASP A 101 1.83 13.48 5.61
C ASP A 101 1.66 13.85 4.13
N THR A 102 0.56 13.43 3.51
CA THR A 102 0.20 13.82 2.14
C THR A 102 0.05 15.34 2.01
N LEU A 103 -0.66 15.99 2.94
CA LEU A 103 -0.80 17.44 2.98
C LEU A 103 0.57 18.14 3.12
N MET A 104 1.44 17.60 3.99
CA MET A 104 2.80 18.13 4.19
C MET A 104 3.66 17.98 2.93
N ILE A 105 3.67 16.79 2.30
CA ILE A 105 4.45 16.50 1.09
C ILE A 105 4.01 17.35 -0.08
N MET A 106 2.71 17.60 -0.21
CA MET A 106 2.14 18.44 -1.25
C MET A 106 2.35 19.95 -0.98
N GLY A 107 2.90 20.33 0.18
CA GLY A 107 3.06 21.71 0.58
C GLY A 107 1.74 22.44 0.81
N LEU A 108 0.72 21.71 1.28
CA LEU A 108 -0.58 22.23 1.74
C LEU A 108 -0.48 22.58 3.23
N ASN A 109 0.45 23.47 3.57
CA ASN A 109 0.86 23.72 4.96
C ASN A 109 -0.29 24.24 5.83
N LYS A 110 -1.19 25.07 5.29
CA LYS A 110 -2.35 25.59 6.02
C LYS A 110 -3.30 24.47 6.43
N GLU A 111 -3.58 23.57 5.54
CA GLU A 111 -4.44 22.39 5.75
C GLU A 111 -3.77 21.41 6.72
N ALA A 112 -2.48 21.16 6.55
CA ALA A 112 -1.67 20.33 7.44
C ALA A 112 -1.62 20.90 8.86
N ASP A 113 -1.44 22.22 9.03
CA ASP A 113 -1.44 22.87 10.35
C ASP A 113 -2.79 22.78 11.05
N LYS A 114 -3.90 22.90 10.30
CA LYS A 114 -5.25 22.71 10.84
C LYS A 114 -5.48 21.26 11.29
N ALA A 115 -5.10 20.30 10.45
CA ALA A 115 -5.23 18.88 10.79
C ALA A 115 -4.40 18.53 12.03
N ARG A 116 -3.17 19.02 12.13
CA ARG A 116 -2.31 18.84 13.30
C ARG A 116 -2.91 19.45 14.55
N ALA A 117 -3.46 20.68 14.49
CA ALA A 117 -4.12 21.32 15.62
C ALA A 117 -5.35 20.52 16.09
N LEU A 118 -6.10 19.94 15.16
CA LEU A 118 -7.23 19.07 15.49
C LEU A 118 -6.76 17.78 16.18
N ILE A 119 -5.73 17.13 15.65
CA ILE A 119 -5.13 15.93 16.23
C ILE A 119 -4.64 16.21 17.65
N ASP A 120 -3.87 17.29 17.85
CA ASP A 120 -3.34 17.68 19.14
C ASP A 120 -4.42 17.94 20.21
N SER A 121 -5.56 18.48 19.78
CA SER A 121 -6.62 18.90 20.71
C SER A 121 -7.70 17.85 20.96
N LYS A 122 -7.86 16.86 20.04
CA LYS A 122 -9.02 15.95 20.07
C LYS A 122 -8.67 14.48 20.02
N LEU A 123 -7.49 14.10 19.44
CA LEU A 123 -7.17 12.69 19.31
C LEU A 123 -6.84 12.05 20.65
N SER A 124 -7.56 11.00 20.98
CA SER A 124 -7.30 10.15 22.14
C SER A 124 -7.63 8.72 21.76
N PHE A 125 -6.79 7.79 22.19
CA PHE A 125 -7.01 6.37 22.03
C PHE A 125 -7.55 5.69 23.29
N ASP A 126 -7.79 6.46 24.38
CA ASP A 126 -8.46 5.92 25.57
C ASP A 126 -9.96 5.82 25.38
N LYS A 127 -10.36 4.90 24.48
CA LYS A 127 -11.74 4.68 24.08
C LYS A 127 -12.12 3.21 24.25
N ASP A 128 -13.33 2.95 24.73
CA ASP A 128 -13.87 1.59 24.85
C ASP A 128 -14.43 1.09 23.51
N LEU A 129 -13.51 1.00 22.52
CA LEU A 129 -13.80 0.62 21.15
C LEU A 129 -12.98 -0.59 20.74
N TYR A 130 -13.64 -1.55 20.07
CA TYR A 130 -12.94 -2.59 19.33
C TYR A 130 -12.55 -2.08 17.95
N VAL A 131 -11.27 -2.02 17.69
CA VAL A 131 -10.71 -1.59 16.40
C VAL A 131 -10.05 -2.75 15.68
N LYS A 132 -10.05 -2.71 14.35
CA LYS A 132 -9.33 -3.68 13.52
C LYS A 132 -7.84 -3.38 13.59
N ASN A 133 -7.06 -4.32 14.18
CA ASN A 133 -5.63 -4.12 14.43
C ASN A 133 -4.86 -3.73 13.16
N PHE A 134 -5.12 -4.42 12.04
CA PHE A 134 -4.49 -4.14 10.76
C PHE A 134 -4.75 -2.70 10.29
N GLU A 135 -6.01 -2.31 10.13
CA GLU A 135 -6.39 -0.98 9.61
C GLU A 135 -5.83 0.17 10.47
N ILE A 136 -5.92 0.02 11.79
CA ILE A 136 -5.43 1.05 12.71
C ILE A 136 -3.91 1.15 12.69
N THR A 137 -3.21 0.03 12.52
CA THR A 137 -1.76 0.03 12.40
C THR A 137 -1.30 0.76 11.15
N ILE A 138 -1.79 0.38 9.97
CA ILE A 138 -1.30 0.96 8.72
C ILE A 138 -1.69 2.43 8.55
N ARG A 139 -2.88 2.84 9.02
CA ARG A 139 -3.42 4.18 8.84
C ARG A 139 -3.01 5.13 9.98
N LEU A 140 -3.42 4.83 11.21
CA LEU A 140 -3.19 5.76 12.31
C LEU A 140 -1.76 5.68 12.86
N LEU A 141 -1.25 4.48 13.13
CA LEU A 141 0.13 4.35 13.59
C LEU A 141 1.11 4.78 12.49
N GLY A 142 0.89 4.33 11.26
CA GLY A 142 1.69 4.71 10.09
C GLY A 142 1.65 6.21 9.82
N GLY A 143 0.46 6.82 9.77
CA GLY A 143 0.28 8.26 9.53
C GLY A 143 0.92 9.14 10.61
N LEU A 144 0.76 8.78 11.91
CA LEU A 144 1.43 9.50 13.01
C LEU A 144 2.95 9.41 12.92
N LEU A 145 3.50 8.23 12.61
CA LEU A 145 4.94 8.03 12.46
C LEU A 145 5.49 8.78 11.25
N SER A 146 4.81 8.75 10.11
CA SER A 146 5.19 9.47 8.90
C SER A 146 5.18 11.00 9.14
N ALA A 147 4.12 11.51 9.72
CA ALA A 147 3.99 12.92 10.03
C ALA A 147 5.04 13.39 11.08
N HIS A 148 5.37 12.55 12.06
CA HIS A 148 6.48 12.80 13.00
C HIS A 148 7.83 12.90 12.27
N GLU A 149 8.13 11.96 11.39
CA GLU A 149 9.39 11.96 10.63
C GLU A 149 9.56 13.22 9.76
N ILE A 150 8.47 13.71 9.17
CA ILE A 150 8.49 14.91 8.33
C ILE A 150 8.63 16.18 9.17
N SER A 151 7.91 16.26 10.30
CA SER A 151 7.79 17.50 11.08
C SER A 151 8.76 17.59 12.26
N GLY A 152 9.22 16.46 12.79
CA GLY A 152 9.96 16.38 14.07
C GLY A 152 9.07 16.61 15.30
N ASP A 153 7.73 16.65 15.15
CA ASP A 153 6.82 16.93 16.27
C ASP A 153 6.75 15.73 17.25
N PRO A 154 7.26 15.89 18.50
CA PRO A 154 7.29 14.81 19.47
C PRO A 154 5.91 14.37 19.97
N ARG A 155 4.88 15.19 19.82
CA ARG A 155 3.51 14.84 20.23
C ARG A 155 2.92 13.75 19.33
N LEU A 156 3.24 13.79 18.03
CA LEU A 156 2.83 12.73 17.10
C LEU A 156 3.48 11.39 17.46
N LEU A 157 4.75 11.39 17.86
CA LEU A 157 5.41 10.18 18.37
C LEU A 157 4.81 9.67 19.69
N ALA A 158 4.44 10.57 20.60
CA ALA A 158 3.79 10.19 21.85
C ALA A 158 2.41 9.54 21.59
N LEU A 159 1.62 10.09 20.66
CA LEU A 159 0.36 9.48 20.23
C LEU A 159 0.58 8.11 19.55
N ALA A 160 1.59 8.00 18.69
CA ALA A 160 1.96 6.74 18.06
C ALA A 160 2.36 5.68 19.10
N GLN A 161 3.09 6.07 20.12
CA GLN A 161 3.50 5.17 21.21
C GLN A 161 2.30 4.74 22.08
N ASP A 162 1.40 5.65 22.42
CA ASP A 162 0.14 5.30 23.14
C ASP A 162 -0.68 4.30 22.34
N LEU A 163 -0.88 4.59 21.05
CA LEU A 163 -1.60 3.66 20.16
C LEU A 163 -0.89 2.30 20.06
N GLY A 164 0.41 2.29 19.81
CA GLY A 164 1.21 1.06 19.73
C GLY A 164 1.06 0.18 20.97
N ASN A 165 1.11 0.78 22.16
CA ASN A 165 0.90 0.07 23.44
C ASN A 165 -0.49 -0.56 23.53
N ARG A 166 -1.53 0.13 23.08
CA ARG A 166 -2.92 -0.34 23.11
C ARG A 166 -3.19 -1.44 22.09
N LEU A 167 -2.40 -1.51 21.00
CA LEU A 167 -2.49 -2.56 20.00
C LEU A 167 -1.70 -3.83 20.37
N LEU A 168 -0.65 -3.76 21.24
CA LEU A 168 0.17 -4.92 21.63
C LEU A 168 -0.63 -6.15 22.10
N PRO A 169 -1.75 -6.03 22.84
CA PRO A 169 -2.53 -7.20 23.26
C PRO A 169 -3.03 -8.06 22.09
N ALA A 170 -3.19 -7.50 20.90
CA ALA A 170 -3.61 -8.27 19.72
C ALA A 170 -2.64 -9.42 19.39
N PHE A 171 -1.35 -9.28 19.70
CA PHE A 171 -0.31 -10.28 19.42
C PHE A 171 -0.23 -11.42 20.45
N ASN A 172 -1.10 -11.45 21.46
CA ASN A 172 -1.03 -12.44 22.55
C ASN A 172 -1.82 -13.74 22.28
N SER A 173 -1.98 -14.12 21.00
CA SER A 173 -2.51 -15.42 20.63
C SER A 173 -1.53 -16.56 20.96
N PRO A 174 -1.98 -17.81 21.07
CA PRO A 174 -1.11 -18.96 21.26
C PRO A 174 -0.03 -19.13 20.17
N THR A 175 -0.37 -18.75 18.94
CA THR A 175 0.52 -18.84 17.77
C THR A 175 1.46 -17.64 17.62
N GLY A 176 1.10 -16.50 18.19
CA GLY A 176 1.76 -15.21 17.95
C GLY A 176 1.23 -14.46 16.73
N LEU A 177 0.25 -15.02 15.99
CA LEU A 177 -0.50 -14.29 14.96
C LEU A 177 -1.48 -13.34 15.65
N PRO A 178 -1.63 -12.09 15.20
CA PRO A 178 -2.50 -11.13 15.87
C PRO A 178 -3.98 -11.45 15.69
N TYR A 179 -4.77 -11.25 16.74
CA TYR A 179 -6.22 -11.20 16.65
C TYR A 179 -6.66 -10.04 15.76
N VAL A 180 -7.79 -10.22 15.09
CA VAL A 180 -8.32 -9.22 14.13
C VAL A 180 -8.69 -7.93 14.83
N PHE A 181 -9.32 -8.01 16.02
CA PHE A 181 -9.77 -6.85 16.77
C PHE A 181 -9.17 -6.78 18.17
N VAL A 182 -8.87 -5.56 18.60
CA VAL A 182 -8.45 -5.25 19.97
C VAL A 182 -9.25 -4.06 20.50
N ASN A 183 -9.64 -4.10 21.77
CA ASN A 183 -10.28 -2.98 22.45
C ASN A 183 -9.21 -2.03 22.96
N LEU A 184 -9.25 -0.78 22.55
CA LEU A 184 -8.20 0.21 22.83
C LEU A 184 -8.06 0.54 24.32
N ARG A 185 -9.14 0.47 25.11
CA ARG A 185 -9.10 0.76 26.56
C ARG A 185 -8.76 -0.48 27.39
N THR A 186 -9.40 -1.60 27.08
CA THR A 186 -9.33 -2.78 27.94
C THR A 186 -8.30 -3.81 27.51
N GLY A 187 -7.77 -3.70 26.27
CA GLY A 187 -6.87 -4.69 25.68
C GLY A 187 -7.54 -6.04 25.36
N LYS A 188 -8.87 -6.19 25.55
CA LYS A 188 -9.57 -7.40 25.18
C LYS A 188 -9.51 -7.61 23.67
N VAL A 189 -9.36 -8.87 23.25
CA VAL A 189 -9.21 -9.23 21.83
C VAL A 189 -10.38 -10.08 21.35
N ARG A 190 -10.62 -10.10 20.03
CA ARG A 190 -11.60 -10.94 19.37
C ARG A 190 -11.31 -11.10 17.88
N GLY A 191 -11.98 -12.07 17.24
CA GLY A 191 -11.79 -12.36 15.81
C GLY A 191 -10.56 -13.23 15.57
N VAL A 192 -10.82 -14.53 15.38
CA VAL A 192 -9.78 -15.54 15.20
C VAL A 192 -9.51 -15.87 13.73
N GLN A 193 -10.46 -15.57 12.85
CA GLN A 193 -10.32 -15.78 11.41
C GLN A 193 -9.68 -14.54 10.78
N SER A 194 -8.48 -14.70 10.27
CA SER A 194 -7.64 -13.64 9.70
C SER A 194 -7.04 -14.08 8.37
N ASN A 195 -6.16 -13.29 7.82
CA ASN A 195 -5.49 -13.52 6.54
C ASN A 195 -4.03 -13.04 6.60
N PRO A 196 -3.17 -13.39 5.62
CA PRO A 196 -1.77 -12.99 5.62
C PRO A 196 -1.52 -11.48 5.65
N ALA A 197 -2.34 -10.67 4.96
CA ALA A 197 -2.19 -9.22 5.02
C ALA A 197 -2.40 -8.70 6.45
N GLU A 198 -3.44 -9.13 7.14
CA GLU A 198 -3.72 -8.70 8.52
C GLU A 198 -2.71 -9.21 9.54
N THR A 199 -2.10 -10.40 9.30
CA THR A 199 -1.13 -10.98 10.22
C THR A 199 0.30 -10.53 9.93
N GLY A 200 0.64 -10.20 8.70
CA GLY A 200 2.00 -9.90 8.25
C GLY A 200 2.29 -8.42 7.98
N THR A 201 1.27 -7.60 7.75
CA THR A 201 1.44 -6.19 7.35
C THR A 201 1.40 -5.26 8.56
N LEU A 202 2.34 -5.42 9.49
CA LEU A 202 2.41 -4.65 10.74
C LEU A 202 3.83 -4.22 11.07
N LEU A 203 4.82 -4.88 10.45
CA LEU A 203 6.21 -4.76 10.89
C LEU A 203 6.85 -3.42 10.54
N LEU A 204 6.43 -2.76 9.47
CA LEU A 204 7.03 -1.47 9.11
C LEU A 204 6.69 -0.40 10.16
N GLU A 205 5.45 -0.31 10.57
CA GLU A 205 4.95 0.64 11.56
C GLU A 205 5.48 0.31 12.97
N PHE A 206 5.26 -0.92 13.43
CA PHE A 206 5.76 -1.35 14.74
C PHE A 206 7.29 -1.35 14.83
N GLY A 207 7.98 -1.73 13.77
CA GLY A 207 9.44 -1.68 13.70
C GLY A 207 9.96 -0.25 13.68
N LYS A 208 9.29 0.68 13.00
CA LYS A 208 9.61 2.09 13.03
C LYS A 208 9.38 2.68 14.42
N LEU A 209 8.26 2.36 15.06
CA LEU A 209 7.97 2.76 16.42
C LEU A 209 9.04 2.23 17.39
N SER A 210 9.44 0.95 17.26
CA SER A 210 10.53 0.36 18.04
C SER A 210 11.82 1.16 17.91
N LYS A 211 12.19 1.53 16.68
CA LYS A 211 13.42 2.28 16.40
C LYS A 211 13.39 3.70 16.98
N LEU A 212 12.26 4.37 16.93
CA LEU A 212 12.11 5.75 17.42
C LEU A 212 12.01 5.82 18.95
N THR A 213 11.43 4.79 19.59
CA THR A 213 11.25 4.76 21.06
C THR A 213 12.34 4.00 21.79
N GLY A 214 13.16 3.22 21.08
CA GLY A 214 14.15 2.30 21.69
C GLY A 214 13.54 1.06 22.34
N ASN A 215 12.23 0.84 22.24
CA ASN A 215 11.55 -0.32 22.83
C ASN A 215 11.46 -1.48 21.82
N PRO A 216 12.20 -2.60 22.04
CA PRO A 216 12.26 -3.70 21.08
C PRO A 216 10.96 -4.49 20.97
N VAL A 217 10.06 -4.43 21.96
CA VAL A 217 8.84 -5.23 22.01
C VAL A 217 7.97 -5.05 20.77
N TYR A 218 7.93 -3.85 20.21
CA TYR A 218 7.13 -3.55 19.03
C TYR A 218 7.64 -4.32 17.79
N TYR A 219 8.95 -4.23 17.54
CA TYR A 219 9.59 -4.99 16.45
C TYR A 219 9.41 -6.49 16.63
N GLU A 220 9.72 -7.01 17.82
CA GLU A 220 9.69 -8.44 18.12
C GLU A 220 8.30 -9.05 17.92
N LYS A 221 7.24 -8.38 18.38
CA LYS A 221 5.86 -8.87 18.23
C LYS A 221 5.42 -8.89 16.76
N ALA A 222 5.64 -7.82 16.02
CA ALA A 222 5.27 -7.74 14.61
C ALA A 222 6.13 -8.66 13.74
N LYS A 223 7.46 -8.75 14.01
CA LYS A 223 8.34 -9.71 13.33
C LYS A 223 7.91 -11.14 13.57
N ARG A 224 7.55 -11.49 14.82
CA ARG A 224 7.04 -12.82 15.13
C ARG A 224 5.79 -13.14 14.31
N ALA A 225 4.84 -12.24 14.22
CA ALA A 225 3.61 -12.43 13.44
C ALA A 225 3.92 -12.70 11.96
N LEU A 226 4.79 -11.90 11.35
CA LEU A 226 5.25 -12.08 9.97
C LEU A 226 5.91 -13.45 9.77
N VAL A 227 6.84 -13.83 10.66
CA VAL A 227 7.56 -15.12 10.59
C VAL A 227 6.60 -16.30 10.80
N GLU A 228 5.65 -16.20 11.72
CA GLU A 228 4.67 -17.27 11.98
C GLU A 228 3.70 -17.45 10.80
N THR A 229 3.33 -16.38 10.09
CA THR A 229 2.59 -16.49 8.83
C THR A 229 3.41 -17.25 7.78
N TYR A 230 4.68 -16.86 7.58
CA TYR A 230 5.58 -17.51 6.63
C TYR A 230 5.85 -18.99 6.97
N ARG A 231 6.03 -19.35 8.23
CA ARG A 231 6.30 -20.73 8.65
C ARG A 231 5.18 -21.70 8.30
N ARG A 232 3.97 -21.20 8.13
CA ARG A 232 2.78 -21.99 7.78
C ARG A 232 2.55 -22.13 6.28
N ARG A 233 3.45 -21.59 5.44
CA ARG A 233 3.39 -21.82 4.01
C ARG A 233 3.46 -23.31 3.69
N SER A 234 2.93 -23.68 2.53
CA SER A 234 3.00 -25.05 2.03
C SER A 234 4.44 -25.47 1.68
N VAL A 235 4.62 -26.73 1.39
CA VAL A 235 5.93 -27.30 0.97
C VAL A 235 6.42 -26.72 -0.36
N ILE A 236 5.50 -26.18 -1.20
CA ILE A 236 5.84 -25.51 -2.46
C ILE A 236 6.04 -24.00 -2.29
N GLY A 237 5.91 -23.46 -1.06
CA GLY A 237 6.24 -22.08 -0.72
C GLY A 237 5.09 -21.08 -0.77
N LEU A 238 3.87 -21.48 -1.10
CA LEU A 238 2.68 -20.63 -1.14
C LEU A 238 1.99 -20.56 0.22
N VAL A 239 1.28 -19.44 0.47
CA VAL A 239 0.40 -19.24 1.64
C VAL A 239 -1.06 -19.25 1.18
N GLY A 240 -1.98 -19.66 2.05
CA GLY A 240 -3.42 -19.50 1.82
C GLY A 240 -3.92 -18.09 2.12
N ASP A 241 -5.16 -17.80 1.82
CA ASP A 241 -5.77 -16.48 2.02
C ASP A 241 -6.63 -16.36 3.30
N GLY A 242 -6.81 -17.44 4.05
CA GLY A 242 -7.52 -17.44 5.33
C GLY A 242 -6.85 -18.32 6.37
N ILE A 243 -6.62 -17.78 7.59
CA ILE A 243 -5.91 -18.47 8.67
C ILE A 243 -6.61 -18.24 10.02
N ASP A 244 -6.65 -19.28 10.85
CA ASP A 244 -7.10 -19.20 12.24
C ASP A 244 -5.90 -18.83 13.14
N VAL A 245 -5.99 -17.72 13.85
CA VAL A 245 -4.85 -17.18 14.62
C VAL A 245 -4.59 -17.94 15.93
N GLU A 246 -5.53 -18.70 16.45
CA GLU A 246 -5.34 -19.49 17.67
C GLU A 246 -4.70 -20.85 17.36
N THR A 247 -5.16 -21.51 16.31
CA THR A 247 -4.67 -22.83 15.92
C THR A 247 -3.55 -22.78 14.89
N GLY A 248 -3.42 -21.67 14.15
CA GLY A 248 -2.49 -21.53 13.03
C GLY A 248 -2.84 -22.37 11.81
N LYS A 249 -4.05 -22.90 11.73
CA LYS A 249 -4.52 -23.70 10.59
C LYS A 249 -5.08 -22.82 9.49
N TRP A 250 -4.80 -23.18 8.24
CA TRP A 250 -5.41 -22.53 7.10
C TRP A 250 -6.90 -22.86 7.04
N ILE A 251 -7.73 -21.84 6.93
CA ILE A 251 -9.18 -21.90 6.73
C ILE A 251 -9.47 -21.97 5.23
N SER A 252 -8.73 -21.20 4.44
CA SER A 252 -8.73 -21.25 2.99
C SER A 252 -7.33 -21.55 2.48
N ARG A 253 -7.25 -22.36 1.44
CA ARG A 253 -6.01 -22.84 0.83
C ARG A 253 -5.80 -22.23 -0.57
N GLU A 254 -6.62 -21.25 -0.95
CA GLU A 254 -6.41 -20.49 -2.16
C GLU A 254 -5.23 -19.53 -1.96
N SER A 255 -4.37 -19.48 -2.95
CA SER A 255 -3.18 -18.61 -2.94
C SER A 255 -3.24 -17.66 -4.13
N HIS A 256 -2.92 -16.39 -3.89
CA HIS A 256 -2.92 -15.31 -4.87
C HIS A 256 -2.07 -14.13 -4.38
N ILE A 257 -2.05 -13.03 -5.14
CA ILE A 257 -1.38 -11.78 -4.76
C ILE A 257 -2.37 -10.65 -4.43
N SER A 258 -3.66 -10.91 -4.48
CA SER A 258 -4.73 -9.94 -4.30
C SER A 258 -5.05 -9.67 -2.82
N GLY A 259 -6.13 -8.88 -2.57
CA GLY A 259 -6.59 -8.50 -1.24
C GLY A 259 -6.67 -9.66 -0.25
N GLY A 260 -6.19 -9.44 0.98
CA GLY A 260 -6.04 -10.46 2.01
C GLY A 260 -4.67 -11.16 2.05
N VAL A 261 -3.91 -11.12 0.94
CA VAL A 261 -2.52 -11.64 0.90
C VAL A 261 -1.52 -10.57 0.47
N ASP A 262 -1.91 -9.64 -0.34
CA ASP A 262 -1.18 -8.58 -1.03
C ASP A 262 0.04 -8.02 -0.28
N SER A 263 -0.20 -7.17 0.68
CA SER A 263 0.82 -6.45 1.42
C SER A 263 1.69 -7.35 2.32
N TYR A 264 1.27 -8.59 2.60
CA TYR A 264 2.13 -9.56 3.27
C TYR A 264 3.44 -9.77 2.47
N TYR A 265 3.35 -9.98 1.15
CA TYR A 265 4.52 -10.16 0.30
C TYR A 265 5.35 -8.87 0.20
N GLU A 266 4.70 -7.75 0.09
CA GLU A 266 5.35 -6.45 0.05
C GLU A 266 6.17 -6.20 1.32
N TYR A 267 5.63 -6.55 2.51
CA TYR A 267 6.29 -6.32 3.79
C TYR A 267 7.49 -7.24 4.01
N LEU A 268 7.54 -8.42 3.41
CA LEU A 268 8.75 -9.25 3.40
C LEU A 268 9.93 -8.49 2.77
N TRP A 269 9.72 -7.89 1.60
CA TRP A 269 10.76 -7.13 0.92
C TRP A 269 11.07 -5.80 1.63
N LYS A 270 10.05 -5.05 2.01
CA LYS A 270 10.21 -3.75 2.68
C LYS A 270 10.87 -3.90 4.06
N CYS A 271 10.62 -4.97 4.80
CA CYS A 271 11.33 -5.29 6.04
C CYS A 271 12.84 -5.38 5.83
N TRP A 272 13.29 -6.14 4.83
CA TRP A 272 14.69 -6.18 4.46
C TRP A 272 15.25 -4.79 4.16
N LYS A 273 14.53 -4.03 3.35
CA LYS A 273 14.99 -2.70 2.93
C LYS A 273 15.05 -1.70 4.09
N MET A 274 14.10 -1.73 5.00
CA MET A 274 13.99 -0.74 6.07
C MET A 274 14.84 -1.07 7.29
N PHE A 275 15.02 -2.35 7.58
CA PHE A 275 15.70 -2.81 8.80
C PHE A 275 16.98 -3.61 8.53
N GLY A 276 17.27 -4.00 7.30
CA GLY A 276 18.41 -4.87 6.97
C GLY A 276 18.26 -6.31 7.49
N ASP A 277 17.03 -6.73 7.81
CA ASP A 277 16.73 -8.03 8.40
C ASP A 277 16.82 -9.14 7.34
N ARG A 278 17.84 -10.01 7.47
CA ARG A 278 18.11 -11.06 6.49
C ARG A 278 17.04 -12.15 6.44
N ASP A 279 16.36 -12.45 7.55
CA ASP A 279 15.26 -13.41 7.52
C ASP A 279 14.15 -12.92 6.59
N CYS A 280 13.88 -11.60 6.58
CA CYS A 280 12.89 -11.03 5.67
C CYS A 280 13.30 -11.19 4.20
N LEU A 281 14.59 -10.99 3.88
CA LEU A 281 15.11 -11.22 2.53
C LEU A 281 14.98 -12.69 2.12
N ASP A 282 15.33 -13.62 3.01
CA ASP A 282 15.22 -15.05 2.73
C ASP A 282 13.77 -15.49 2.55
N MET A 283 12.86 -15.00 3.40
CA MET A 283 11.43 -15.22 3.26
C MET A 283 10.89 -14.68 1.93
N TRP A 284 11.31 -13.46 1.54
CA TRP A 284 10.96 -12.87 0.25
C TRP A 284 11.43 -13.74 -0.91
N ASN A 285 12.72 -14.12 -0.93
CA ASN A 285 13.31 -14.89 -2.03
C ASN A 285 12.59 -16.21 -2.26
N HIS A 286 12.24 -16.92 -1.19
CA HIS A 286 11.46 -18.16 -1.31
C HIS A 286 10.02 -17.90 -1.79
N SER A 287 9.37 -16.88 -1.25
CA SER A 287 7.99 -16.56 -1.63
C SER A 287 7.87 -16.11 -3.07
N ILE A 288 8.76 -15.22 -3.55
CA ILE A 288 8.69 -14.73 -4.93
C ILE A 288 8.99 -15.83 -5.95
N ALA A 289 9.86 -16.76 -5.61
CA ALA A 289 10.11 -17.93 -6.46
C ALA A 289 8.84 -18.79 -6.64
N ALA A 290 8.13 -19.07 -5.54
CA ALA A 290 6.87 -19.82 -5.56
C ALA A 290 5.76 -19.06 -6.31
N ILE A 291 5.60 -17.76 -6.05
CA ILE A 291 4.63 -16.90 -6.74
C ILE A 291 4.86 -16.93 -8.25
N ASN A 292 6.10 -16.72 -8.69
CA ASN A 292 6.44 -16.72 -10.11
C ASN A 292 6.27 -18.09 -10.77
N GLN A 293 6.42 -19.17 -10.01
CA GLN A 293 6.26 -20.51 -10.54
C GLN A 293 4.80 -20.96 -10.65
N TYR A 294 3.96 -20.63 -9.67
CA TYR A 294 2.63 -21.23 -9.55
C TYR A 294 1.49 -20.25 -9.81
N LEU A 295 1.69 -18.94 -9.57
CA LEU A 295 0.65 -17.94 -9.74
C LEU A 295 0.76 -17.16 -11.06
N ALA A 296 1.98 -17.05 -11.62
CA ALA A 296 2.16 -16.41 -12.92
C ALA A 296 1.48 -17.20 -14.05
N ASP A 297 0.89 -16.48 -14.99
CA ASP A 297 0.20 -17.00 -16.15
C ASP A 297 0.41 -16.05 -17.34
N GLU A 298 0.59 -16.60 -18.54
CA GLU A 298 0.89 -15.80 -19.73
C GLU A 298 -0.07 -16.10 -20.91
N PRO A 299 -1.39 -16.00 -20.70
CA PRO A 299 -2.31 -16.16 -21.82
C PRO A 299 -2.05 -15.05 -22.86
N ARG A 300 -1.98 -15.43 -24.11
CA ARG A 300 -1.71 -14.52 -25.23
C ARG A 300 -0.36 -13.80 -25.14
N GLY A 301 0.63 -14.33 -24.35
CA GLY A 301 1.91 -13.70 -24.13
C GLY A 301 1.88 -12.48 -23.21
N GLU A 302 0.83 -12.26 -22.47
CA GLU A 302 0.64 -11.18 -21.48
C GLU A 302 0.79 -11.76 -20.08
N LEU A 303 1.65 -11.16 -19.25
CA LEU A 303 1.87 -11.62 -17.88
C LEU A 303 0.70 -11.20 -16.98
N TRP A 304 0.11 -12.18 -16.29
CA TRP A 304 -0.87 -12.02 -15.23
C TRP A 304 -0.50 -12.91 -14.03
N TYR A 305 -1.12 -12.68 -12.89
CA TYR A 305 -1.05 -13.57 -11.74
C TYR A 305 -2.47 -13.97 -11.35
N GLY A 306 -2.75 -15.27 -11.35
CA GLY A 306 -4.05 -15.79 -10.98
C GLY A 306 -4.01 -16.55 -9.66
N GLN A 307 -5.08 -17.28 -9.35
CA GLN A 307 -5.25 -18.05 -8.13
C GLN A 307 -4.76 -19.49 -8.33
N ALA A 308 -4.21 -20.10 -7.28
CA ALA A 308 -3.84 -21.50 -7.25
C ALA A 308 -4.08 -22.12 -5.86
N ASP A 309 -4.25 -23.43 -5.81
CA ASP A 309 -4.23 -24.17 -4.54
C ASP A 309 -2.81 -24.14 -3.95
N MET A 310 -2.67 -23.74 -2.69
CA MET A 310 -1.38 -23.51 -2.06
C MET A 310 -0.52 -24.75 -1.91
N ASP A 311 -1.09 -25.94 -1.87
CA ASP A 311 -0.35 -27.19 -1.65
C ASP A 311 0.12 -27.82 -2.95
N THR A 312 -0.68 -27.71 -3.99
CA THR A 312 -0.45 -28.39 -5.27
C THR A 312 0.04 -27.46 -6.37
N GLY A 313 -0.14 -26.15 -6.23
CA GLY A 313 0.13 -25.16 -7.27
C GLY A 313 -0.83 -25.22 -8.46
N LYS A 314 -1.88 -26.04 -8.39
CA LYS A 314 -2.87 -26.15 -9.45
C LYS A 314 -3.68 -24.86 -9.56
N ARG A 315 -3.79 -24.32 -10.77
CA ARG A 315 -4.61 -23.12 -11.07
C ARG A 315 -6.05 -23.35 -10.64
N THR A 316 -6.59 -22.42 -9.82
CA THR A 316 -7.99 -22.43 -9.34
C THR A 316 -8.81 -21.28 -9.91
N GLY A 317 -8.16 -20.20 -10.34
CA GLY A 317 -8.82 -19.03 -10.89
C GLY A 317 -7.92 -18.19 -11.78
N THR A 318 -8.55 -17.32 -12.57
CA THR A 318 -7.93 -16.43 -13.55
C THR A 318 -8.38 -14.98 -13.35
N GLN A 319 -8.59 -14.61 -12.08
CA GLN A 319 -8.97 -13.25 -11.71
C GLN A 319 -7.74 -12.42 -11.38
N TYR A 320 -7.76 -11.17 -11.81
CA TYR A 320 -6.80 -10.12 -11.50
C TYR A 320 -7.59 -8.83 -11.30
N GLY A 321 -7.26 -8.06 -10.30
CA GLY A 321 -8.04 -6.88 -9.98
C GLY A 321 -7.19 -5.64 -9.71
N ALA A 322 -7.87 -4.57 -9.35
CA ALA A 322 -7.23 -3.30 -9.04
C ALA A 322 -6.22 -3.42 -7.88
N LEU A 323 -6.53 -4.23 -6.85
CA LEU A 323 -5.60 -4.47 -5.74
C LEU A 323 -4.31 -5.17 -6.20
N ASP A 324 -4.37 -6.08 -7.18
CA ASP A 324 -3.21 -6.79 -7.70
C ASP A 324 -2.19 -5.86 -8.40
N ALA A 325 -2.66 -4.67 -8.83
CA ALA A 325 -1.85 -3.69 -9.55
C ALA A 325 -0.76 -3.00 -8.68
N PHE A 326 -0.64 -3.32 -7.37
CA PHE A 326 0.51 -2.95 -6.54
C PHE A 326 1.76 -3.77 -6.88
N PHE A 327 1.59 -5.00 -7.38
CA PHE A 327 2.66 -5.98 -7.49
C PHE A 327 3.75 -5.62 -8.51
N PRO A 328 3.46 -4.91 -9.63
CA PRO A 328 4.53 -4.38 -10.49
C PRO A 328 5.55 -3.51 -9.74
N ALA A 329 5.12 -2.69 -8.76
CA ALA A 329 6.03 -1.91 -7.93
C ALA A 329 6.94 -2.82 -7.09
N VAL A 330 6.39 -3.86 -6.46
CA VAL A 330 7.16 -4.79 -5.62
C VAL A 330 8.17 -5.58 -6.44
N LEU A 331 7.78 -6.05 -7.63
CA LEU A 331 8.70 -6.67 -8.58
C LEU A 331 9.84 -5.72 -8.99
N ALA A 332 9.52 -4.47 -9.30
CA ALA A 332 10.51 -3.47 -9.65
C ALA A 332 11.48 -3.16 -8.50
N PHE A 333 10.98 -3.01 -7.27
CA PHE A 333 11.80 -2.82 -6.07
C PHE A 333 12.74 -3.99 -5.78
N SER A 334 12.30 -5.20 -6.05
CA SER A 334 13.11 -6.40 -5.85
C SER A 334 14.08 -6.69 -7.00
N GLY A 335 14.06 -5.86 -8.06
CA GLY A 335 14.97 -5.93 -9.19
C GLY A 335 14.47 -6.71 -10.40
N ASP A 336 13.29 -7.31 -10.34
CA ASP A 336 12.67 -8.01 -11.49
C ASP A 336 11.94 -7.00 -12.40
N ILE A 337 12.71 -6.10 -13.00
CA ILE A 337 12.19 -5.06 -13.90
C ILE A 337 11.48 -5.64 -15.11
N LYS A 338 11.91 -6.82 -15.60
CA LYS A 338 11.27 -7.45 -16.76
C LYS A 338 9.81 -7.83 -16.46
N ARG A 339 9.58 -8.59 -15.36
CA ARG A 339 8.20 -8.94 -14.96
C ARG A 339 7.38 -7.73 -14.52
N ALA A 340 8.02 -6.78 -13.83
CA ALA A 340 7.37 -5.53 -13.42
C ALA A 340 6.79 -4.77 -14.62
N ARG A 341 7.57 -4.62 -15.70
CA ARG A 341 7.12 -3.98 -16.94
C ARG A 341 5.97 -4.75 -17.60
N ALA A 342 6.11 -6.06 -17.71
CA ALA A 342 5.11 -6.92 -18.34
C ALA A 342 3.77 -6.88 -17.58
N LEU A 343 3.82 -6.98 -16.23
CA LEU A 343 2.62 -6.94 -15.41
C LEU A 343 1.97 -5.54 -15.39
N GLN A 344 2.79 -4.47 -15.39
CA GLN A 344 2.27 -3.10 -15.50
C GLN A 344 1.54 -2.86 -16.84
N ALA A 345 2.03 -3.46 -17.93
CA ALA A 345 1.35 -3.40 -19.21
C ALA A 345 -0.01 -4.10 -19.16
N SER A 346 -0.10 -5.24 -18.48
CA SER A 346 -1.36 -5.96 -18.24
C SER A 346 -2.34 -5.14 -17.39
N SER A 347 -1.86 -4.54 -16.28
CA SER A 347 -2.68 -3.66 -15.44
C SER A 347 -3.19 -2.44 -16.22
N PHE A 348 -2.33 -1.83 -17.02
CA PHE A 348 -2.73 -0.70 -17.87
C PHE A 348 -3.69 -1.11 -19.00
N LYS A 349 -3.58 -2.33 -19.51
CA LYS A 349 -4.56 -2.90 -20.43
C LYS A 349 -5.92 -3.06 -19.74
N MET A 350 -5.96 -3.58 -18.51
CA MET A 350 -7.19 -3.67 -17.71
C MET A 350 -7.84 -2.30 -17.51
N TRP A 351 -7.05 -1.27 -17.16
CA TRP A 351 -7.54 0.11 -17.07
C TRP A 351 -8.22 0.58 -18.35
N ASN A 352 -7.57 0.36 -19.49
CA ASN A 352 -8.03 0.86 -20.80
C ASN A 352 -9.24 0.11 -21.35
N LEU A 353 -9.63 -1.04 -20.81
CA LEU A 353 -10.85 -1.73 -21.25
C LEU A 353 -12.10 -0.87 -21.11
N ASN A 354 -12.16 -0.07 -20.03
CA ASN A 354 -13.31 0.78 -19.73
C ASN A 354 -12.89 2.23 -19.40
N GLY A 355 -11.60 2.58 -19.57
CA GLY A 355 -11.02 3.87 -19.19
C GLY A 355 -10.96 4.11 -17.68
N ILE A 356 -11.20 3.08 -16.89
CA ILE A 356 -10.92 2.97 -15.46
C ILE A 356 -10.87 1.48 -15.10
N GLU A 357 -9.98 1.09 -14.18
CA GLU A 357 -9.86 -0.33 -13.86
C GLU A 357 -11.05 -0.83 -13.04
N PRO A 358 -11.50 -2.06 -13.26
CA PRO A 358 -12.48 -2.72 -12.41
C PRO A 358 -11.81 -3.29 -11.16
N ASP A 359 -12.58 -3.51 -10.09
CA ASP A 359 -12.12 -4.26 -8.91
C ASP A 359 -11.71 -5.71 -9.25
N GLY A 360 -12.28 -6.28 -10.31
CA GLY A 360 -11.92 -7.64 -10.75
C GLY A 360 -12.17 -7.89 -12.23
N LEU A 361 -11.20 -8.54 -12.86
CA LEU A 361 -11.18 -8.97 -14.26
C LEU A 361 -10.84 -10.45 -14.34
N ASP A 362 -11.62 -11.26 -15.06
CA ASP A 362 -11.12 -12.53 -15.60
C ASP A 362 -10.20 -12.22 -16.79
N TYR A 363 -8.90 -12.39 -16.57
CA TYR A 363 -7.92 -12.03 -17.60
C TYR A 363 -7.87 -13.03 -18.78
N GLN A 364 -8.39 -14.23 -18.65
CA GLN A 364 -8.47 -15.20 -19.74
C GLN A 364 -9.44 -14.70 -20.83
N GLY A 365 -10.62 -14.27 -20.43
CA GLY A 365 -11.65 -13.74 -21.32
C GLY A 365 -11.62 -12.23 -21.48
N LEU A 366 -10.77 -11.50 -20.72
CA LEU A 366 -10.81 -10.04 -20.56
C LEU A 366 -12.20 -9.55 -20.16
N LYS A 367 -12.86 -10.30 -19.28
CA LYS A 367 -14.23 -10.05 -18.84
C LYS A 367 -14.22 -9.44 -17.44
N VAL A 368 -14.86 -8.28 -17.28
CA VAL A 368 -15.07 -7.68 -15.97
C VAL A 368 -15.98 -8.58 -15.13
N VAL A 369 -15.53 -8.97 -13.95
CA VAL A 369 -16.26 -9.81 -12.98
C VAL A 369 -16.70 -9.02 -11.74
N ALA A 370 -15.98 -7.94 -11.42
CA ALA A 370 -16.35 -7.00 -10.37
C ALA A 370 -16.17 -5.56 -10.90
N PRO A 371 -17.26 -4.84 -11.25
CA PRO A 371 -17.17 -3.56 -11.98
C PRO A 371 -16.91 -2.34 -11.06
N GLY A 372 -16.78 -2.50 -9.75
CA GLY A 372 -16.54 -1.41 -8.81
C GLY A 372 -15.20 -0.72 -9.02
N TYR A 373 -15.14 0.56 -8.64
CA TYR A 373 -13.88 1.32 -8.52
C TYR A 373 -13.93 2.22 -7.27
N PRO A 374 -13.61 1.70 -6.11
CA PRO A 374 -13.58 2.49 -4.86
C PRO A 374 -12.25 3.23 -4.68
N LEU A 375 -11.81 4.01 -5.69
CA LEU A 375 -10.58 4.83 -5.67
C LEU A 375 -9.30 3.99 -5.42
N ARG A 376 -9.03 3.03 -6.29
CA ARG A 376 -7.85 2.16 -6.23
C ARG A 376 -6.59 2.85 -6.75
N PRO A 377 -5.57 3.16 -5.91
CA PRO A 377 -4.37 3.88 -6.33
C PRO A 377 -3.21 2.98 -6.79
N GLU A 378 -3.32 1.67 -6.67
CA GLU A 378 -2.24 0.70 -6.78
C GLU A 378 -1.54 0.75 -8.15
N ILE A 379 -2.31 0.88 -9.23
CA ILE A 379 -1.73 1.04 -10.57
C ILE A 379 -0.96 2.37 -10.73
N VAL A 380 -1.42 3.43 -10.07
CA VAL A 380 -0.74 4.74 -10.08
C VAL A 380 0.57 4.67 -9.32
N GLU A 381 0.59 4.02 -8.16
CA GLU A 381 1.78 3.77 -7.37
C GLU A 381 2.81 2.97 -8.18
N SER A 382 2.40 1.86 -8.78
CA SER A 382 3.27 1.03 -9.63
C SER A 382 3.83 1.82 -10.83
N THR A 383 3.02 2.66 -11.46
CA THR A 383 3.44 3.55 -12.54
C THR A 383 4.53 4.53 -12.07
N TYR A 384 4.34 5.14 -10.88
CA TYR A 384 5.30 6.06 -10.30
C TYR A 384 6.64 5.39 -10.00
N TYR A 385 6.63 4.23 -9.35
CA TYR A 385 7.85 3.52 -8.98
C TYR A 385 8.60 2.98 -10.20
N LEU A 386 7.89 2.49 -11.22
CA LEU A 386 8.53 2.09 -12.48
C LEU A 386 9.20 3.28 -13.16
N TYR A 387 8.58 4.47 -13.18
CA TYR A 387 9.25 5.66 -13.66
C TYR A 387 10.49 6.00 -12.85
N HIS A 388 10.36 6.00 -11.52
CA HIS A 388 11.46 6.37 -10.61
C HIS A 388 12.66 5.43 -10.73
N LEU A 389 12.44 4.13 -10.86
CA LEU A 389 13.48 3.12 -10.90
C LEU A 389 14.11 2.96 -12.29
N THR A 390 13.36 3.25 -13.36
CA THR A 390 13.84 3.01 -14.74
C THR A 390 14.15 4.27 -15.52
N GLY A 391 13.62 5.42 -15.13
CA GLY A 391 13.70 6.68 -15.87
C GLY A 391 12.93 6.65 -17.20
N ASP A 392 12.16 5.61 -17.48
CA ASP A 392 11.49 5.41 -18.76
C ASP A 392 10.30 6.37 -18.90
N PRO A 393 10.30 7.29 -19.89
CA PRO A 393 9.28 8.31 -20.03
C PRO A 393 7.87 7.76 -20.33
N GLN A 394 7.75 6.51 -20.77
CA GLN A 394 6.44 5.88 -21.00
C GLN A 394 5.56 5.89 -19.75
N TYR A 395 6.16 5.74 -18.54
CA TYR A 395 5.39 5.73 -17.28
C TYR A 395 4.86 7.12 -16.93
N ARG A 396 5.52 8.20 -17.36
CA ARG A 396 4.92 9.55 -17.24
C ARG A 396 3.71 9.70 -18.15
N LEU A 397 3.75 9.12 -19.35
CA LEU A 397 2.61 9.12 -20.28
C LEU A 397 1.46 8.27 -19.75
N MET A 398 1.77 7.11 -19.16
CA MET A 398 0.81 6.26 -18.49
C MET A 398 0.12 7.00 -17.34
N GLY A 399 0.90 7.63 -16.43
CA GLY A 399 0.35 8.44 -15.33
C GLY A 399 -0.52 9.61 -15.82
N ARG A 400 -0.15 10.25 -16.94
CA ARG A 400 -1.00 11.27 -17.58
C ARG A 400 -2.35 10.70 -18.05
N SER A 401 -2.35 9.50 -18.64
CA SER A 401 -3.58 8.85 -19.08
C SER A 401 -4.46 8.51 -17.88
N LEU A 402 -3.90 7.84 -16.86
CA LEU A 402 -4.60 7.50 -15.62
C LEU A 402 -5.24 8.75 -14.98
N TRP A 403 -4.49 9.85 -14.90
CA TRP A 403 -5.00 11.10 -14.35
C TRP A 403 -6.15 11.70 -15.17
N ARG A 404 -6.04 11.72 -16.51
CA ARG A 404 -7.09 12.25 -17.39
C ARG A 404 -8.38 11.44 -17.25
N ASP A 405 -8.24 10.13 -17.27
CA ASP A 405 -9.39 9.22 -17.16
C ASP A 405 -10.07 9.34 -15.79
N PHE A 406 -9.28 9.47 -14.73
CA PHE A 406 -9.78 9.70 -13.38
C PHE A 406 -10.58 11.02 -13.27
N ILE A 407 -10.04 12.12 -13.82
CA ILE A 407 -10.70 13.43 -13.78
C ILE A 407 -11.95 13.48 -14.66
N ASP A 408 -11.93 12.80 -15.81
CA ASP A 408 -13.10 12.72 -16.69
C ASP A 408 -14.32 12.10 -15.98
N ARG A 409 -14.06 11.13 -15.09
CA ARG A 409 -15.11 10.39 -14.36
C ARG A 409 -15.53 10.97 -13.03
N LYS A 410 -14.78 11.90 -12.45
CA LYS A 410 -15.13 12.52 -11.16
C LYS A 410 -16.47 13.26 -11.18
N SER A 411 -16.94 13.67 -12.35
CA SER A 411 -18.24 14.35 -12.51
C SER A 411 -19.45 13.40 -12.52
N VAL A 412 -19.20 12.09 -12.43
CA VAL A 412 -20.23 11.05 -12.45
C VAL A 412 -20.45 10.43 -11.06
N VAL A 413 -19.66 10.86 -10.07
CA VAL A 413 -19.74 10.41 -8.67
C VAL A 413 -20.32 11.49 -7.77
#